data_2a45ec8924b1dd9222ec925413100428
#
_entry.id   2a45ec8924b1dd9222ec925413100428
#
_cell.length_a   1.000
_cell.length_b   1.000
_cell.length_c   1.000
_cell.angle_alpha   90.00
_cell.angle_beta   90.00
_cell.angle_gamma   90.00
#
_symmetry.space_group_name_H-M   'P 1'
#
loop_
_entity.id
_entity.type
_entity.pdbx_description
1 polymer ?
#
loop_
_entity_poly.entity_id
_entity_poly.type
_entity_poly.pdbx_seq_one_letter_code
_entity_poly.pdbx_strand_id
1 'polypeptide(L)'
;MIRSMLYATDLGLYAPLVMQHALALARTFNADLYVVHAVEPMGLFAESVLQSYLDERALNEFHSQGLNTVIANIEQRVHDSFREELGGEGEQDLERIQAVRVLQGDPSQVILDQAQKLSVDLLILGSHSHGAGAETPLGRTAARVLQLAPVPVYLVPLAERRRRGDR
;
A
#
# COMPACT_ATOMS: atom_id res chain seq x y z
N MET A 1 3.26 -3.07 -23.32
CA MET A 1 3.93 -4.17 -22.56
C MET A 1 4.11 -3.70 -21.11
N ILE A 2 3.76 -4.52 -20.15
CA ILE A 2 3.90 -4.18 -18.72
C ILE A 2 5.33 -4.48 -18.29
N ARG A 3 6.11 -3.45 -17.96
CA ARG A 3 7.51 -3.55 -17.51
C ARG A 3 7.71 -3.10 -16.08
N SER A 4 6.81 -2.26 -15.58
CA SER A 4 6.85 -1.73 -14.22
C SER A 4 5.46 -1.65 -13.63
N MET A 5 5.36 -1.95 -12.35
CA MET A 5 4.10 -2.00 -11.61
C MET A 5 4.24 -1.32 -10.26
N LEU A 6 3.17 -0.71 -9.79
CA LEU A 6 3.07 -0.13 -8.45
C LEU A 6 2.01 -0.89 -7.65
N TYR A 7 2.43 -1.52 -6.56
CA TYR A 7 1.55 -2.11 -5.57
C TYR A 7 1.31 -1.12 -4.43
N ALA A 8 0.06 -0.75 -4.23
CA ALA A 8 -0.36 0.09 -3.10
C ALA A 8 -0.88 -0.81 -1.97
N THR A 9 -0.15 -0.83 -0.86
CA THR A 9 -0.53 -1.58 0.34
C THR A 9 -1.13 -0.67 1.40
N ASP A 10 -2.16 -1.15 2.07
CA ASP A 10 -2.72 -0.52 3.27
C ASP A 10 -2.19 -1.13 4.57
N LEU A 11 -1.34 -2.16 4.46
CA LEU A 11 -0.82 -2.96 5.57
C LEU A 11 -1.92 -3.63 6.41
N GLY A 12 -3.12 -3.74 5.87
CA GLY A 12 -4.27 -4.34 6.51
C GLY A 12 -4.25 -5.86 6.51
N LEU A 13 -5.32 -6.45 7.02
CA LEU A 13 -5.49 -7.90 7.16
C LEU A 13 -5.34 -8.66 5.83
N TYR A 14 -5.76 -8.05 4.73
CA TYR A 14 -5.73 -8.65 3.39
C TYR A 14 -4.48 -8.29 2.58
N ALA A 15 -3.56 -7.51 3.13
CA ALA A 15 -2.32 -7.15 2.44
C ALA A 15 -1.53 -8.35 1.92
N PRO A 16 -1.39 -9.49 2.64
CA PRO A 16 -0.72 -10.68 2.12
C PRO A 16 -1.35 -11.22 0.84
N LEU A 17 -2.68 -11.23 0.74
CA LEU A 17 -3.37 -11.70 -0.46
C LEU A 17 -3.08 -10.79 -1.68
N VAL A 18 -3.14 -9.49 -1.49
CA VAL A 18 -2.85 -8.53 -2.58
C VAL A 18 -1.38 -8.62 -2.99
N MET A 19 -0.49 -8.79 -2.01
CA MET A 19 0.94 -9.00 -2.25
C MET A 19 1.22 -10.24 -3.11
N GLN A 20 0.56 -11.36 -2.85
CA GLN A 20 0.67 -12.57 -3.66
C GLN A 20 0.29 -12.32 -5.12
N HIS A 21 -0.78 -11.57 -5.35
CA HIS A 21 -1.16 -11.14 -6.70
C HIS A 21 -0.10 -10.27 -7.35
N ALA A 22 0.44 -9.30 -6.62
CA ALA A 22 1.47 -8.39 -7.13
C ALA A 22 2.74 -9.16 -7.54
N LEU A 23 3.19 -10.10 -6.71
CA LEU A 23 4.36 -10.95 -7.01
C LEU A 23 4.11 -11.88 -8.20
N ALA A 24 2.93 -12.50 -8.27
CA ALA A 24 2.56 -13.37 -9.39
C ALA A 24 2.55 -12.60 -10.73
N LEU A 25 2.02 -11.39 -10.73
CA LEU A 25 2.02 -10.51 -11.91
C LEU A 25 3.45 -10.08 -12.27
N ALA A 26 4.27 -9.72 -11.28
CA ALA A 26 5.66 -9.33 -11.50
C ALA A 26 6.47 -10.44 -12.17
N ARG A 27 6.28 -11.69 -11.73
CA ARG A 27 6.89 -12.88 -12.37
C ARG A 27 6.38 -13.06 -13.80
N THR A 28 5.05 -13.04 -13.97
CA THR A 28 4.41 -13.33 -15.26
C THR A 28 4.86 -12.35 -16.34
N PHE A 29 4.95 -11.07 -16.01
CA PHE A 29 5.36 -10.03 -16.95
C PHE A 29 6.87 -9.79 -16.97
N ASN A 30 7.63 -10.42 -16.09
CA ASN A 30 9.04 -10.09 -15.85
C ASN A 30 9.24 -8.60 -15.62
N ALA A 31 8.43 -8.03 -14.73
CA ALA A 31 8.33 -6.60 -14.47
C ALA A 31 8.95 -6.20 -13.13
N ASP A 32 9.43 -4.97 -13.07
CA ASP A 32 9.84 -4.31 -11.84
C ASP A 32 8.63 -3.99 -10.97
N LEU A 33 8.75 -4.19 -9.66
CA LEU A 33 7.71 -3.93 -8.68
C LEU A 33 8.13 -2.82 -7.74
N TYR A 34 7.34 -1.76 -7.69
CA TYR A 34 7.40 -0.72 -6.68
C TYR A 34 6.28 -0.93 -5.68
N VAL A 35 6.54 -0.62 -4.42
CA VAL A 35 5.55 -0.70 -3.34
C VAL A 35 5.37 0.66 -2.71
N VAL A 36 4.13 1.07 -2.49
CA VAL A 36 3.80 2.31 -1.81
C VAL A 36 2.82 2.07 -0.67
N HIS A 37 3.05 2.73 0.45
CA HIS A 37 2.10 2.89 1.55
C HIS A 37 1.96 4.37 1.88
N ALA A 38 0.72 4.83 2.01
CA ALA A 38 0.42 6.19 2.44
C ALA A 38 0.12 6.22 3.94
N VAL A 39 0.83 7.07 4.66
CA VAL A 39 0.56 7.37 6.06
C VAL A 39 -0.31 8.61 6.11
N GLU A 40 -1.55 8.46 6.55
CA GLU A 40 -2.44 9.61 6.68
C GLU A 40 -1.90 10.61 7.72
N PRO A 41 -1.99 11.91 7.44
CA PRO A 41 -1.63 12.94 8.41
C PRO A 41 -2.47 12.81 9.68
N MET A 42 -1.87 13.17 10.81
CA MET A 42 -2.59 13.23 12.08
C MET A 42 -3.78 14.18 11.97
N GLY A 43 -4.96 13.75 12.42
CA GLY A 43 -6.16 14.58 12.41
C GLY A 43 -6.03 15.79 13.34
N LEU A 44 -6.76 16.86 13.07
CA LEU A 44 -6.74 18.12 13.83
C LEU A 44 -6.96 17.91 15.33
N PHE A 45 -7.79 16.97 15.72
CA PHE A 45 -8.03 16.66 17.13
C PHE A 45 -6.78 16.09 17.82
N ALA A 46 -6.13 15.10 17.21
CA ALA A 46 -4.92 14.49 17.76
C ALA A 46 -3.78 15.51 17.83
N GLU A 47 -3.64 16.34 16.82
CA GLU A 47 -2.67 17.44 16.79
C GLU A 47 -2.94 18.48 17.89
N SER A 48 -4.19 18.85 18.09
CA SER A 48 -4.61 19.75 19.18
C SER A 48 -4.28 19.17 20.56
N VAL A 49 -4.47 17.88 20.76
CA VAL A 49 -4.08 17.20 22.01
C VAL A 49 -2.59 17.25 22.22
N LEU A 50 -1.77 16.96 21.21
CA LEU A 50 -0.33 17.05 21.31
C LEU A 50 0.16 18.46 21.62
N GLN A 51 -0.40 19.48 20.97
CA GLN A 51 -0.11 20.89 21.25
C GLN A 51 -0.40 21.29 22.69
N SER A 52 -1.35 20.64 23.33
CA SER A 52 -1.68 20.89 24.74
C SER A 52 -0.66 20.35 25.72
N TYR A 53 0.12 19.35 25.33
CA TYR A 53 1.10 18.66 26.20
C TYR A 53 2.55 18.92 25.83
N LEU A 54 2.83 19.35 24.61
CA LEU A 54 4.18 19.59 24.11
C LEU A 54 4.39 21.09 23.86
N ASP A 55 5.59 21.58 24.21
CA ASP A 55 6.04 22.89 23.75
C ASP A 55 6.36 22.85 22.23
N GLU A 56 6.56 24.02 21.65
CA GLU A 56 6.82 24.17 20.22
C GLU A 56 8.03 23.37 19.76
N ARG A 57 9.07 23.31 20.56
CA ARG A 57 10.30 22.56 20.23
C ARG A 57 10.06 21.06 20.25
N ALA A 58 9.41 20.54 21.30
CA ALA A 58 9.09 19.13 21.41
C ALA A 58 8.10 18.68 20.31
N LEU A 59 7.15 19.54 19.94
CA LEU A 59 6.23 19.29 18.85
C LEU A 59 6.94 19.21 17.50
N ASN A 60 7.87 20.11 17.21
CA ASN A 60 8.68 20.08 15.99
C ASN A 60 9.60 18.86 15.94
N GLU A 61 10.21 18.46 17.06
CA GLU A 61 11.01 17.24 17.14
C GLU A 61 10.14 16.00 16.91
N PHE A 62 8.94 15.94 17.45
CA PHE A 62 7.99 14.86 17.21
C PHE A 62 7.58 14.76 15.73
N HIS A 63 7.26 15.88 15.09
CA HIS A 63 6.88 15.90 13.67
C HIS A 63 8.02 15.51 12.74
N SER A 64 9.25 15.88 13.02
CA SER A 64 10.41 15.59 12.17
C SER A 64 11.03 14.21 12.42
N GLN A 65 11.34 13.90 13.68
CA GLN A 65 12.06 12.66 14.03
C GLN A 65 11.13 11.50 14.28
N GLY A 66 9.99 11.72 14.95
CA GLY A 66 8.99 10.70 15.23
C GLY A 66 8.38 10.14 13.96
N LEU A 67 8.02 11.00 13.01
CA LEU A 67 7.49 10.58 11.72
C LEU A 67 8.51 9.77 10.91
N ASN A 68 9.76 10.22 10.84
CA ASN A 68 10.82 9.51 10.13
C ASN A 68 11.07 8.11 10.72
N THR A 69 11.03 7.99 12.04
CA THR A 69 11.15 6.68 12.72
C THR A 69 9.98 5.77 12.38
N VAL A 70 8.75 6.28 12.38
CA VAL A 70 7.55 5.52 12.00
C VAL A 70 7.64 5.07 10.55
N ILE A 71 8.02 5.94 9.63
CA ILE A 71 8.20 5.62 8.21
C ILE A 71 9.23 4.50 8.04
N ALA A 72 10.42 4.62 8.66
CA ALA A 72 11.46 3.60 8.58
C ALA A 72 10.99 2.23 9.13
N ASN A 73 10.24 2.22 10.22
CA ASN A 73 9.67 1.01 10.79
C ASN A 73 8.63 0.37 9.85
N ILE A 74 7.81 1.17 9.19
CA ILE A 74 6.83 0.68 8.21
C ILE A 74 7.53 0.10 6.99
N GLU A 75 8.54 0.78 6.46
CA GLU A 75 9.34 0.26 5.33
C GLU A 75 9.96 -1.09 5.67
N GLN A 76 10.57 -1.22 6.84
CA GLN A 76 11.13 -2.49 7.31
C GLN A 76 10.07 -3.58 7.41
N ARG A 77 8.92 -3.26 7.98
CA ARG A 77 7.79 -4.19 8.11
C ARG A 77 7.27 -4.68 6.75
N VAL A 78 7.21 -3.79 5.76
CA VAL A 78 6.84 -4.19 4.40
C VAL A 78 7.88 -5.14 3.81
N HIS A 79 9.17 -4.85 3.94
CA HIS A 79 10.24 -5.75 3.49
C HIS A 79 10.17 -7.12 4.16
N ASP A 80 9.96 -7.16 5.47
CA ASP A 80 9.85 -8.40 6.23
C ASP A 80 8.63 -9.22 5.78
N SER A 81 7.50 -8.58 5.53
CA SER A 81 6.29 -9.23 5.01
C SER A 81 6.53 -9.89 3.64
N PHE A 82 7.27 -9.24 2.75
CA PHE A 82 7.64 -9.84 1.46
C PHE A 82 8.55 -11.05 1.64
N ARG A 83 9.52 -11.00 2.55
CA ARG A 83 10.40 -12.14 2.82
C ARG A 83 9.65 -13.34 3.40
N GLU A 84 8.74 -13.09 4.34
CA GLU A 84 7.91 -14.12 4.95
C GLU A 84 7.01 -14.80 3.91
N GLU A 85 6.39 -14.03 3.03
CA GLU A 85 5.50 -14.54 1.99
C GLU A 85 6.25 -15.35 0.93
N LEU A 86 7.49 -15.00 0.61
CA LEU A 86 8.31 -15.70 -0.37
C LEU A 86 8.95 -16.99 0.15
N GLY A 87 9.01 -17.20 1.48
CA GLY A 87 9.38 -18.48 2.11
C GLY A 87 10.75 -19.02 1.77
N GLY A 88 11.75 -18.18 1.51
CA GLY A 88 13.14 -18.58 1.28
C GLY A 88 13.46 -19.13 -0.13
N GLU A 89 12.47 -19.50 -0.94
CA GLU A 89 12.68 -19.93 -2.32
C GLU A 89 12.61 -18.77 -3.33
N GLY A 90 12.26 -17.59 -2.86
CA GLY A 90 11.92 -16.42 -3.69
C GLY A 90 12.92 -15.28 -3.63
N GLU A 91 14.21 -15.48 -3.33
CA GLU A 91 15.20 -14.40 -3.34
C GLU A 91 15.22 -13.64 -4.67
N GLN A 92 15.06 -14.35 -5.78
CA GLN A 92 14.98 -13.73 -7.11
C GLN A 92 13.76 -12.82 -7.29
N ASP A 93 12.68 -13.08 -6.57
CA ASP A 93 11.50 -12.23 -6.61
C ASP A 93 11.64 -10.98 -5.75
N LEU A 94 12.46 -11.04 -4.70
CA LEU A 94 12.81 -9.85 -3.91
C LEU A 94 13.63 -8.85 -4.74
N GLU A 95 14.46 -9.31 -5.68
CA GLU A 95 15.21 -8.47 -6.60
C GLU A 95 14.29 -7.67 -7.55
N ARG A 96 13.05 -8.11 -7.76
CA ARG A 96 12.06 -7.38 -8.55
C ARG A 96 11.52 -6.16 -7.82
N ILE A 97 11.61 -6.15 -6.48
CA ILE A 97 11.15 -5.02 -5.66
C ILE A 97 12.22 -3.92 -5.71
N GLN A 98 11.99 -2.93 -6.56
CA GLN A 98 12.93 -1.84 -6.80
C GLN A 98 12.96 -0.83 -5.66
N ALA A 99 11.80 -0.57 -5.05
CA ALA A 99 11.69 0.33 -3.92
C ALA A 99 10.40 0.08 -3.12
N VAL A 100 10.50 0.31 -1.83
CA VAL A 100 9.36 0.47 -0.92
C VAL A 100 9.31 1.92 -0.49
N ARG A 101 8.22 2.61 -0.76
CA ARG A 101 8.02 4.03 -0.46
C ARG A 101 6.90 4.19 0.53
N VAL A 102 7.21 4.80 1.66
CA VAL A 102 6.22 5.19 2.67
C VAL A 102 6.16 6.70 2.72
N LEU A 103 5.01 7.26 2.36
CA LEU A 103 4.82 8.69 2.18
C LEU A 103 3.63 9.17 2.98
N GLN A 104 3.74 10.36 3.56
CA GLN A 104 2.62 11.00 4.24
C GLN A 104 1.71 11.70 3.24
N GLY A 105 0.41 11.51 3.37
CA GLY A 105 -0.57 12.19 2.55
C GLY A 105 -1.89 11.42 2.42
N ASP A 106 -2.81 11.98 1.65
CA ASP A 106 -4.04 11.29 1.26
C ASP A 106 -3.70 10.05 0.43
N PRO A 107 -4.19 8.85 0.79
CA PRO A 107 -3.78 7.62 0.13
C PRO A 107 -4.00 7.62 -1.38
N SER A 108 -5.15 8.07 -1.85
CA SER A 108 -5.43 8.10 -3.30
C SER A 108 -4.49 9.04 -4.05
N GLN A 109 -4.22 10.21 -3.49
CA GLN A 109 -3.33 11.18 -4.09
C GLN A 109 -1.88 10.68 -4.13
N VAL A 110 -1.39 10.11 -3.01
CA VAL A 110 -0.05 9.51 -2.93
C VAL A 110 0.14 8.41 -3.99
N ILE A 111 -0.84 7.52 -4.13
CA ILE A 111 -0.79 6.43 -5.11
C ILE A 111 -0.71 6.98 -6.54
N LEU A 112 -1.58 7.91 -6.89
CA LEU A 112 -1.64 8.50 -8.23
C LEU A 112 -0.37 9.28 -8.57
N ASP A 113 0.14 10.07 -7.62
CA ASP A 113 1.39 10.83 -7.81
C ASP A 113 2.59 9.90 -7.99
N GLN A 114 2.66 8.80 -7.23
CA GLN A 114 3.73 7.82 -7.38
C GLN A 114 3.63 7.04 -8.69
N ALA A 115 2.44 6.69 -9.12
CA ALA A 115 2.22 6.04 -10.41
C ALA A 115 2.75 6.91 -11.56
N GLN A 116 2.51 8.20 -11.50
CA GLN A 116 2.98 9.14 -12.48
C GLN A 116 4.51 9.37 -12.40
N LYS A 117 5.04 9.61 -11.19
CA LYS A 117 6.48 9.86 -10.99
C LYS A 117 7.34 8.67 -11.42
N LEU A 118 6.88 7.46 -11.15
CA LEU A 118 7.59 6.24 -11.49
C LEU A 118 7.29 5.76 -12.91
N SER A 119 6.34 6.41 -13.60
CA SER A 119 5.90 6.03 -14.95
C SER A 119 5.57 4.54 -15.05
N VAL A 120 4.84 4.01 -14.07
CA VAL A 120 4.47 2.61 -14.04
C VAL A 120 3.42 2.27 -15.10
N ASP A 121 3.40 1.02 -15.53
CA ASP A 121 2.48 0.53 -16.55
C ASP A 121 1.19 -0.06 -15.97
N LEU A 122 1.18 -0.40 -14.68
CA LEU A 122 0.08 -1.04 -13.98
C LEU A 122 0.05 -0.65 -12.51
N LEU A 123 -1.14 -0.37 -12.00
CA LEU A 123 -1.42 -0.23 -10.56
C LEU A 123 -2.06 -1.51 -10.02
N ILE A 124 -1.69 -1.91 -8.81
CA ILE A 124 -2.24 -3.08 -8.10
C ILE A 124 -2.70 -2.64 -6.72
N LEU A 125 -3.94 -2.90 -6.37
CA LEU A 125 -4.50 -2.61 -5.05
C LEU A 125 -5.64 -3.55 -4.68
N GLY A 126 -5.95 -3.62 -3.38
CA GLY A 126 -7.11 -4.32 -2.87
C GLY A 126 -8.39 -3.48 -2.96
N SER A 127 -9.53 -4.14 -3.01
CA SER A 127 -10.83 -3.47 -3.10
C SER A 127 -11.24 -2.76 -1.81
N HIS A 128 -10.76 -3.23 -0.64
CA HIS A 128 -11.11 -2.71 0.68
C HIS A 128 -9.94 -2.80 1.65
N SER A 129 -9.89 -1.91 2.62
CA SER A 129 -8.83 -1.89 3.65
C SER A 129 -9.14 -2.80 4.84
N HIS A 130 -10.40 -2.91 5.25
CA HIS A 130 -10.81 -3.60 6.47
C HIS A 130 -12.02 -4.46 6.17
N GLY A 131 -12.03 -5.68 6.71
CA GLY A 131 -13.07 -6.71 6.84
C GLY A 131 -14.49 -6.40 6.33
N ALA A 132 -14.58 -5.89 5.12
CA ALA A 132 -15.84 -5.56 4.51
C ALA A 132 -16.51 -6.84 3.99
N GLY A 133 -17.72 -7.11 4.42
CA GLY A 133 -18.51 -8.19 3.85
C GLY A 133 -18.79 -7.99 2.35
N ALA A 134 -19.25 -9.04 1.69
CA ALA A 134 -19.52 -9.06 0.24
C ALA A 134 -20.49 -7.96 -0.26
N GLU A 135 -21.22 -7.32 0.64
CA GLU A 135 -22.19 -6.28 0.33
C GLU A 135 -21.66 -4.86 0.59
N THR A 136 -20.40 -4.74 1.01
CA THR A 136 -19.82 -3.42 1.28
C THR A 136 -19.39 -2.75 -0.01
N PRO A 137 -19.72 -1.46 -0.18
CA PRO A 137 -19.26 -0.69 -1.33
C PRO A 137 -17.73 -0.71 -1.45
N LEU A 138 -17.23 -0.54 -2.66
CA LEU A 138 -15.81 -0.39 -2.92
C LEU A 138 -15.17 0.64 -1.98
N GLY A 139 -13.99 0.34 -1.44
CA GLY A 139 -13.26 1.24 -0.57
C GLY A 139 -13.01 2.60 -1.21
N ARG A 140 -13.02 3.65 -0.41
CA ARG A 140 -12.93 5.04 -0.88
C ARG A 140 -11.65 5.31 -1.69
N THR A 141 -10.51 4.81 -1.23
CA THR A 141 -9.22 4.91 -1.93
C THR A 141 -9.26 4.18 -3.26
N ALA A 142 -9.73 2.93 -3.26
CA ALA A 142 -9.85 2.12 -4.48
C ALA A 142 -10.78 2.78 -5.51
N ALA A 143 -11.95 3.27 -5.08
CA ALA A 143 -12.89 3.95 -5.96
C ALA A 143 -12.26 5.19 -6.62
N ARG A 144 -11.56 6.02 -5.84
CA ARG A 144 -10.93 7.22 -6.35
C ARG A 144 -9.75 6.93 -7.28
N VAL A 145 -8.93 5.94 -6.95
CA VAL A 145 -7.84 5.50 -7.83
C VAL A 145 -8.39 4.98 -9.16
N LEU A 146 -9.43 4.15 -9.14
CA LEU A 146 -10.06 3.65 -10.36
C LEU A 146 -10.61 4.75 -11.26
N GLN A 147 -11.12 5.83 -10.67
CA GLN A 147 -11.64 6.97 -11.43
C GLN A 147 -10.55 7.81 -12.10
N LEU A 148 -9.39 7.93 -11.47
CA LEU A 148 -8.36 8.91 -11.82
C LEU A 148 -7.05 8.28 -12.31
N ALA A 149 -6.91 6.97 -12.28
CA ALA A 149 -5.68 6.28 -12.65
C ALA A 149 -5.29 6.57 -14.11
N PRO A 150 -4.03 6.98 -14.34
CA PRO A 150 -3.52 7.22 -15.70
C PRO A 150 -3.14 5.92 -16.42
N VAL A 151 -3.16 4.78 -15.72
CA VAL A 151 -2.76 3.46 -16.21
C VAL A 151 -3.80 2.41 -15.80
N PRO A 152 -3.81 1.21 -16.40
CA PRO A 152 -4.65 0.11 -15.97
C PRO A 152 -4.50 -0.21 -14.48
N VAL A 153 -5.58 -0.61 -13.85
CA VAL A 153 -5.64 -0.98 -12.43
C VAL A 153 -6.05 -2.44 -12.30
N TYR A 154 -5.20 -3.20 -11.63
CA TYR A 154 -5.52 -4.55 -11.20
C TYR A 154 -6.07 -4.50 -9.78
N LEU A 155 -7.37 -4.71 -9.65
CA LEU A 155 -8.07 -4.67 -8.39
C LEU A 155 -8.26 -6.08 -7.84
N VAL A 156 -7.71 -6.37 -6.66
CA VAL A 156 -7.90 -7.65 -5.97
C VAL A 156 -9.16 -7.57 -5.13
N PRO A 157 -10.22 -8.35 -5.43
CA PRO A 157 -11.42 -8.37 -4.63
C PRO A 157 -11.17 -9.06 -3.30
N LEU A 158 -11.55 -8.42 -2.21
CA LEU A 158 -11.38 -8.92 -0.84
C LEU A 158 -12.70 -9.44 -0.25
N ALA A 159 -13.73 -9.61 -1.07
CA ALA A 159 -14.96 -10.28 -0.67
C ALA A 159 -14.67 -11.77 -0.39
N GLU A 160 -15.23 -12.31 0.69
CA GLU A 160 -15.18 -13.74 0.95
C GLU A 160 -15.68 -14.49 -0.31
N ARG A 161 -14.81 -15.31 -0.88
CA ARG A 161 -15.24 -16.27 -1.91
C ARG A 161 -16.27 -17.17 -1.24
N ARG A 162 -17.55 -17.03 -1.59
CA ARG A 162 -18.51 -18.10 -1.37
C ARG A 162 -17.86 -19.37 -1.90
N ARG A 163 -17.52 -20.30 -0.99
CA ARG A 163 -17.03 -21.62 -1.38
C ARG A 163 -18.02 -22.18 -2.40
N ARG A 164 -17.56 -22.34 -3.63
CA ARG A 164 -18.27 -23.12 -4.65
C ARG A 164 -18.29 -24.56 -4.15
N GLY A 165 -19.32 -24.93 -3.43
CA GLY A 165 -19.40 -26.29 -2.89
C GLY A 165 -20.49 -26.51 -1.84
N ASP A 166 -21.67 -25.92 -2.00
CA ASP A 166 -22.89 -26.44 -1.41
C ASP A 166 -24.02 -26.32 -2.45
N ARG A 167 -24.09 -27.36 -3.25
CA ARG A 167 -25.31 -27.80 -3.94
C ARG A 167 -25.53 -29.25 -3.64
#